data_eb987a295dfc8c4ed73f706364ffe2c4
#
_entry.id   eb987a295dfc8c4ed73f706364ffe2c4
#
_cell.length_a   1.000
_cell.length_b   1.000
_cell.length_c   1.000
_cell.angle_alpha   90.00
_cell.angle_beta   90.00
_cell.angle_gamma   90.00
#
_symmetry.space_group_name_H-M   'P 1'
#
loop_
_entity.id
_entity.type
_entity.pdbx_description
1 polymer ?
#
loop_
_entity_poly.entity_id
_entity_poly.type
_entity_poly.pdbx_seq_one_letter_code
_entity_poly.pdbx_strand_id
1 'polypeptide(L)'
;MTDVKHTAGAYETSENILHLWFPRRVELIDEESVRAFFDEVVDDWIKPCPTRPYLLVNFGNLHIRPNLAEAYANRIGRFQAMLLGTFRYGVPASFTGVAVALGNLRLAAPAHMFPDERSAREAIQRAKEHAAARAGGG
;
A
#
# COMPACT_ATOMS: atom_id res chain seq x y z
N MET A 1 22.80 -13.89 11.59
CA MET A 1 22.17 -14.02 10.26
C MET A 1 21.37 -12.78 9.95
N THR A 2 21.60 -12.22 8.81
CA THR A 2 20.93 -10.99 8.42
C THR A 2 19.62 -11.30 7.74
N ASP A 3 18.54 -10.78 8.27
CA ASP A 3 17.25 -10.86 7.61
C ASP A 3 17.28 -9.91 6.41
N VAL A 4 17.04 -10.46 5.23
CA VAL A 4 16.97 -9.66 4.02
C VAL A 4 15.60 -9.00 3.97
N LYS A 5 15.58 -7.70 4.18
CA LYS A 5 14.33 -6.94 4.07
C LYS A 5 14.01 -6.71 2.60
N HIS A 6 12.76 -6.94 2.25
CA HIS A 6 12.28 -6.79 0.88
C HIS A 6 11.79 -5.38 0.59
N THR A 7 11.49 -4.61 1.63
CA THR A 7 10.96 -3.26 1.49
C THR A 7 11.95 -2.21 1.95
N ALA A 8 11.95 -1.09 1.25
CA ALA A 8 12.63 0.12 1.67
C ALA A 8 11.59 1.22 1.75
N GLY A 9 11.86 2.27 2.51
CA GLY A 9 10.88 3.32 2.62
C GLY A 9 11.37 4.53 3.41
N ALA A 10 10.50 5.52 3.47
CA ALA A 10 10.69 6.73 4.25
C ALA A 10 9.34 7.27 4.69
N TYR A 11 9.26 7.71 5.93
CA TYR A 11 8.09 8.40 6.41
C TYR A 11 8.31 9.91 6.27
N GLU A 12 7.47 10.55 5.47
CA GLU A 12 7.51 11.99 5.24
C GLU A 12 6.65 12.68 6.29
N THR A 13 7.28 13.16 7.35
CA THR A 13 6.61 13.70 8.53
C THR A 13 5.68 14.88 8.18
N SER A 14 6.17 15.79 7.36
CA SER A 14 5.39 16.99 7.00
C SER A 14 4.13 16.66 6.20
N GLU A 15 4.15 15.57 5.45
CA GLU A 15 3.03 15.17 4.59
C GLU A 15 2.21 14.04 5.18
N ASN A 16 2.70 13.37 6.22
CA ASN A 16 2.11 12.16 6.78
C ASN A 16 1.97 11.08 5.73
N ILE A 17 3.02 10.92 4.91
CA ILE A 17 3.08 9.92 3.85
C ILE A 17 4.16 8.90 4.19
N LEU A 18 3.77 7.64 4.24
CA LEU A 18 4.71 6.53 4.30
C LEU A 18 4.94 6.05 2.87
N HIS A 19 6.12 6.33 2.33
CA HIS A 19 6.49 5.95 0.97
C HIS A 19 7.33 4.68 1.02
N LEU A 20 6.85 3.62 0.36
CA LEU A 20 7.53 2.33 0.31
C LEU A 20 7.85 1.97 -1.14
N TRP A 21 8.96 1.25 -1.31
CA TRP A 21 9.36 0.69 -2.60
C TRP A 21 10.13 -0.60 -2.36
N PHE A 22 10.40 -1.33 -3.44
CA PHE A 22 11.10 -2.61 -3.37
C PHE A 22 12.40 -2.51 -4.16
N PRO A 23 13.56 -2.40 -3.48
CA PRO A 23 14.85 -2.24 -4.18
C PRO A 23 15.27 -3.48 -4.94
N ARG A 24 14.67 -4.64 -4.62
CA ARG A 24 14.95 -5.91 -5.30
C ARG A 24 13.62 -6.56 -5.69
N ARG A 25 13.69 -7.50 -6.65
CA ARG A 25 12.51 -8.25 -7.06
C ARG A 25 11.94 -9.03 -5.86
N VAL A 26 10.67 -8.83 -5.60
CA VAL A 26 9.91 -9.55 -4.58
C VAL A 26 8.88 -10.42 -5.27
N GLU A 27 8.92 -11.73 -5.01
CA GLU A 27 7.95 -12.66 -5.58
C GLU A 27 7.11 -13.28 -4.47
N LEU A 28 5.80 -13.09 -4.55
CA LEU A 28 4.86 -13.72 -3.64
C LEU A 28 4.34 -14.98 -4.33
N ILE A 29 4.77 -16.13 -3.83
CA ILE A 29 4.59 -17.43 -4.48
C ILE A 29 3.58 -18.33 -3.78
N ASP A 30 3.28 -18.06 -2.50
CA ASP A 30 2.33 -18.82 -1.69
C ASP A 30 1.75 -17.92 -0.60
N GLU A 31 0.79 -18.45 0.15
CA GLU A 31 0.13 -17.66 1.19
C GLU A 31 1.07 -17.26 2.32
N GLU A 32 2.07 -18.09 2.62
CA GLU A 32 3.06 -17.77 3.64
C GLU A 32 3.93 -16.59 3.23
N SER A 33 4.34 -16.52 1.96
CA SER A 33 5.11 -15.37 1.47
C SER A 33 4.28 -14.10 1.49
N VAL A 34 2.97 -14.18 1.20
CA VAL A 34 2.06 -13.04 1.33
C VAL A 34 1.99 -12.57 2.78
N ARG A 35 1.81 -13.49 3.71
CA ARG A 35 1.73 -13.15 5.13
C ARG A 35 3.04 -12.51 5.62
N ALA A 36 4.17 -13.12 5.30
CA ALA A 36 5.48 -12.60 5.72
C ALA A 36 5.74 -11.21 5.16
N PHE A 37 5.34 -10.96 3.92
CA PHE A 37 5.46 -9.65 3.28
C PHE A 37 4.66 -8.60 4.04
N PHE A 38 3.39 -8.88 4.35
CA PHE A 38 2.55 -7.93 5.08
C PHE A 38 3.02 -7.73 6.52
N ASP A 39 3.51 -8.78 7.18
CA ASP A 39 4.07 -8.65 8.53
C ASP A 39 5.26 -7.70 8.52
N GLU A 40 6.14 -7.80 7.53
CA GLU A 40 7.27 -6.88 7.39
C GLU A 40 6.78 -5.44 7.18
N VAL A 41 5.83 -5.22 6.28
CA VAL A 41 5.29 -3.89 5.99
C VAL A 41 4.66 -3.28 7.25
N VAL A 42 3.85 -4.05 7.95
CA VAL A 42 3.16 -3.57 9.14
C VAL A 42 4.14 -3.32 10.27
N ASP A 43 4.97 -4.30 10.60
CA ASP A 43 5.83 -4.23 11.78
C ASP A 43 6.97 -3.23 11.61
N ASP A 44 7.59 -3.19 10.43
CA ASP A 44 8.77 -2.37 10.21
C ASP A 44 8.43 -0.94 9.76
N TRP A 45 7.27 -0.74 9.14
CA TRP A 45 6.96 0.54 8.50
C TRP A 45 5.70 1.21 9.03
N ILE A 46 4.58 0.51 9.13
CA ILE A 46 3.32 1.13 9.52
C ILE A 46 3.26 1.40 11.02
N LYS A 47 3.53 0.39 11.83
CA LYS A 47 3.48 0.53 13.29
C LYS A 47 4.36 1.63 13.85
N PRO A 48 5.59 1.84 13.32
CA PRO A 48 6.44 2.93 13.82
C PRO A 48 5.92 4.33 13.52
N CYS A 49 4.96 4.50 12.60
CA CYS A 49 4.43 5.83 12.29
C CYS A 49 3.67 6.40 13.49
N PRO A 50 3.85 7.69 13.80
CA PRO A 50 3.22 8.31 14.98
C PRO A 50 1.70 8.45 14.86
N THR A 51 1.19 8.51 13.62
CA THR A 51 -0.25 8.57 13.33
C THR A 51 -0.54 7.65 12.15
N ARG A 52 -1.83 7.46 11.84
CA ARG A 52 -2.19 6.71 10.64
C ARG A 52 -1.71 7.46 9.40
N PRO A 53 -0.83 6.86 8.58
CA PRO A 53 -0.31 7.55 7.41
C PRO A 53 -1.14 7.31 6.16
N TYR A 54 -0.92 8.16 5.14
CA TYR A 54 -1.22 7.80 3.77
C TYR A 54 -0.09 6.89 3.29
N LEU A 55 -0.44 5.71 2.79
CA LEU A 55 0.55 4.77 2.26
C LEU A 55 0.71 4.99 0.76
N LEU A 56 1.94 5.28 0.35
CA LEU A 56 2.32 5.46 -1.06
C LEU A 56 3.31 4.36 -1.42
N VAL A 57 2.98 3.51 -2.39
CA VAL A 57 3.81 2.33 -2.69
C VAL A 57 4.14 2.26 -4.17
N ASN A 58 5.43 2.10 -4.45
CA ASN A 58 5.93 1.79 -5.80
C ASN A 58 6.00 0.26 -5.95
N PHE A 59 5.18 -0.29 -6.81
CA PHE A 59 5.10 -1.74 -7.04
C PHE A 59 5.99 -2.26 -8.17
N GLY A 60 6.95 -1.48 -8.62
CA GLY A 60 7.78 -1.83 -9.77
C GLY A 60 8.46 -3.19 -9.70
N ASN A 61 8.86 -3.64 -8.51
CA ASN A 61 9.55 -4.92 -8.33
C ASN A 61 8.72 -5.97 -7.62
N LEU A 62 7.42 -5.72 -7.40
CA LEU A 62 6.57 -6.69 -6.73
C LEU A 62 5.83 -7.55 -7.75
N HIS A 63 5.97 -8.87 -7.62
CA HIS A 63 5.32 -9.85 -8.48
C HIS A 63 4.49 -10.81 -7.63
N ILE A 64 3.23 -10.98 -8.00
CA ILE A 64 2.28 -11.80 -7.26
C ILE A 64 1.73 -12.85 -8.22
N ARG A 65 1.77 -14.11 -7.82
CA ARG A 65 1.17 -15.18 -8.62
C ARG A 65 -0.34 -14.96 -8.70
N PRO A 66 -0.96 -15.19 -9.87
CA PRO A 66 -2.40 -14.92 -10.05
C PRO A 66 -3.31 -15.60 -9.03
N ASN A 67 -2.96 -16.82 -8.61
CA ASN A 67 -3.75 -17.57 -7.62
C ASN A 67 -3.70 -16.98 -6.22
N LEU A 68 -2.83 -15.99 -5.97
CA LEU A 68 -2.70 -15.33 -4.67
C LEU A 68 -3.40 -13.98 -4.60
N ALA A 69 -4.06 -13.56 -5.68
CA ALA A 69 -4.69 -12.24 -5.76
C ALA A 69 -5.69 -12.01 -4.62
N GLU A 70 -6.56 -12.98 -4.36
CA GLU A 70 -7.55 -12.85 -3.27
C GLU A 70 -6.89 -12.84 -1.90
N ALA A 71 -5.91 -13.70 -1.66
CA ALA A 71 -5.20 -13.75 -0.39
C ALA A 71 -4.52 -12.40 -0.11
N TYR A 72 -3.90 -11.82 -1.14
CA TYR A 72 -3.27 -10.51 -1.04
C TYR A 72 -4.29 -9.42 -0.73
N ALA A 73 -5.39 -9.39 -1.46
CA ALA A 73 -6.44 -8.39 -1.27
C ALA A 73 -7.08 -8.49 0.13
N ASN A 74 -7.29 -9.71 0.62
CA ASN A 74 -7.84 -9.91 1.96
C ASN A 74 -6.90 -9.38 3.05
N ARG A 75 -5.58 -9.52 2.86
CA ARG A 75 -4.61 -8.98 3.82
C ARG A 75 -4.67 -7.46 3.85
N ILE A 76 -4.77 -6.81 2.69
CA ILE A 76 -4.92 -5.36 2.62
C ILE A 76 -6.13 -4.92 3.45
N GLY A 77 -7.26 -5.62 3.32
CA GLY A 77 -8.47 -5.31 4.08
C GLY A 77 -8.26 -5.31 5.59
N ARG A 78 -7.41 -6.22 6.08
CA ARG A 78 -7.11 -6.32 7.52
C ARG A 78 -6.35 -5.12 8.07
N PHE A 79 -5.54 -4.47 7.24
CA PHE A 79 -4.65 -3.40 7.69
C PHE A 79 -5.18 -2.00 7.37
N GLN A 80 -6.34 -1.90 6.76
CA GLN A 80 -6.90 -0.60 6.37
C GLN A 80 -7.14 0.35 7.54
N ALA A 81 -7.53 -0.19 8.69
CA ALA A 81 -7.76 0.63 9.87
C ALA A 81 -6.50 1.35 10.36
N MET A 82 -5.32 0.88 9.95
CA MET A 82 -4.03 1.47 10.33
C MET A 82 -3.59 2.58 9.37
N LEU A 83 -4.35 2.81 8.29
CA LEU A 83 -3.97 3.73 7.22
C LEU A 83 -5.09 4.71 6.92
N LEU A 84 -4.73 5.90 6.44
CA LEU A 84 -5.70 6.87 5.92
C LEU A 84 -6.09 6.58 4.48
N GLY A 85 -5.28 5.82 3.77
CA GLY A 85 -5.53 5.39 2.41
C GLY A 85 -4.28 4.74 1.84
N THR A 86 -4.45 3.99 0.76
CA THR A 86 -3.33 3.34 0.07
C THR A 86 -3.32 3.76 -1.39
N PHE A 87 -2.18 4.28 -1.83
CA PHE A 87 -2.00 4.83 -3.18
C PHE A 87 -0.82 4.13 -3.82
N ARG A 88 -1.05 3.45 -4.94
CA ARG A 88 -0.06 2.59 -5.60
C ARG A 88 0.29 3.13 -6.97
N TYR A 89 1.55 3.02 -7.36
CA TYR A 89 1.99 3.37 -8.70
C TYR A 89 3.04 2.36 -9.18
N GLY A 90 3.34 2.39 -10.48
CA GLY A 90 4.30 1.45 -11.06
C GLY A 90 3.83 0.01 -11.05
N VAL A 91 2.52 -0.21 -11.05
CA VAL A 91 1.92 -1.54 -10.88
C VAL A 91 2.20 -2.40 -12.11
N PRO A 92 2.83 -3.59 -11.94
CA PRO A 92 3.10 -4.48 -13.07
C PRO A 92 1.83 -5.21 -13.54
N ALA A 93 1.88 -5.75 -14.77
CA ALA A 93 0.76 -6.48 -15.34
C ALA A 93 0.33 -7.67 -14.48
N SER A 94 1.26 -8.29 -13.75
CA SER A 94 0.95 -9.40 -12.84
C SER A 94 0.00 -9.01 -11.72
N PHE A 95 -0.20 -7.71 -11.49
CA PHE A 95 -1.07 -7.19 -10.44
C PHE A 95 -2.55 -7.05 -10.87
N THR A 96 -2.88 -7.37 -12.13
CA THR A 96 -4.25 -7.22 -12.65
C THR A 96 -5.27 -7.99 -11.81
N GLY A 97 -4.96 -9.24 -11.46
CA GLY A 97 -5.86 -10.06 -10.63
C GLY A 97 -6.09 -9.45 -9.24
N VAL A 98 -5.06 -8.87 -8.66
CA VAL A 98 -5.17 -8.19 -7.37
C VAL A 98 -6.06 -6.95 -7.50
N ALA A 99 -5.92 -6.20 -8.58
CA ALA A 99 -6.75 -5.02 -8.83
C ALA A 99 -8.24 -5.40 -8.89
N VAL A 100 -8.55 -6.48 -9.59
CA VAL A 100 -9.93 -6.99 -9.67
C VAL A 100 -10.43 -7.43 -8.29
N ALA A 101 -9.61 -8.18 -7.55
CA ALA A 101 -9.98 -8.65 -6.22
C ALA A 101 -10.19 -7.49 -5.24
N LEU A 102 -9.36 -6.44 -5.31
CA LEU A 102 -9.54 -5.25 -4.49
C LEU A 102 -10.84 -4.52 -4.83
N GLY A 103 -11.22 -4.48 -6.11
CA GLY A 103 -12.47 -3.87 -6.53
C GLY A 103 -13.69 -4.62 -6.01
N ASN A 104 -13.57 -5.94 -5.76
CA ASN A 104 -14.64 -6.76 -5.23
C ASN A 104 -14.76 -6.64 -3.70
N LEU A 105 -13.73 -6.19 -3.03
CA LEU A 105 -13.77 -5.91 -1.60
C LEU A 105 -14.23 -4.47 -1.42
N ARG A 106 -15.31 -4.26 -0.70
CA ARG A 106 -15.80 -2.91 -0.42
C ARG A 106 -14.97 -2.33 0.73
N LEU A 107 -13.79 -1.83 0.38
CA LEU A 107 -12.83 -1.34 1.35
C LEU A 107 -13.28 0.00 1.95
N ALA A 108 -13.10 0.16 3.26
CA ALA A 108 -13.45 1.39 3.96
C ALA A 108 -12.58 2.57 3.52
N ALA A 109 -11.30 2.31 3.23
CA ALA A 109 -10.38 3.31 2.70
C ALA A 109 -10.10 3.01 1.23
N PRO A 110 -10.00 4.02 0.36
CA PRO A 110 -9.74 3.79 -1.05
C PRO A 110 -8.39 3.12 -1.28
N ALA A 111 -8.37 2.20 -2.25
CA ALA A 111 -7.16 1.53 -2.72
C ALA A 111 -6.99 1.89 -4.18
N HIS A 112 -6.15 2.89 -4.46
CA HIS A 112 -6.01 3.46 -5.81
C HIS A 112 -4.73 3.03 -6.49
N MET A 113 -4.79 2.88 -7.82
CA MET A 113 -3.64 2.57 -8.65
C MET A 113 -3.43 3.68 -9.67
N PHE A 114 -2.20 4.16 -9.77
CA PHE A 114 -1.84 5.31 -10.59
C PHE A 114 -0.70 4.96 -11.55
N PRO A 115 -0.58 5.68 -12.68
CA PRO A 115 0.49 5.39 -13.64
C PRO A 115 1.88 5.74 -13.11
N ASP A 116 1.99 6.74 -12.23
CA ASP A 116 3.27 7.21 -11.74
C ASP A 116 3.15 7.83 -10.33
N GLU A 117 4.31 8.11 -9.74
CA GLU A 117 4.38 8.68 -8.39
C GLU A 117 3.69 10.04 -8.31
N ARG A 118 3.86 10.88 -9.33
CA ARG A 118 3.28 12.22 -9.34
C ARG A 118 1.76 12.16 -9.26
N SER A 119 1.14 11.32 -10.08
CA SER A 119 -0.32 11.15 -10.07
C SER A 119 -0.81 10.65 -8.71
N ALA A 120 -0.08 9.70 -8.11
CA ALA A 120 -0.42 9.17 -6.80
C ALA A 120 -0.32 10.26 -5.73
N ARG A 121 0.73 11.07 -5.73
CA ARG A 121 0.90 12.15 -4.77
C ARG A 121 -0.16 13.24 -4.92
N GLU A 122 -0.54 13.56 -6.15
CA GLU A 122 -1.62 14.52 -6.41
C GLU A 122 -2.95 13.99 -5.83
N ALA A 123 -3.21 12.70 -5.97
CA ALA A 123 -4.40 12.08 -5.41
C ALA A 123 -4.40 12.13 -3.87
N ILE A 124 -3.24 11.96 -3.23
CA ILE A 124 -3.11 12.10 -1.78
C ILE A 124 -3.45 13.53 -1.35
N GLN A 125 -2.95 14.54 -2.07
CA GLN A 125 -3.27 15.93 -1.77
C GLN A 125 -4.77 16.21 -1.88
N ARG A 126 -5.41 15.69 -2.92
CA ARG A 126 -6.86 15.82 -3.06
C ARG A 126 -7.61 15.13 -1.92
N ALA A 127 -7.13 13.98 -1.46
CA ALA A 127 -7.72 13.27 -0.33
C ALA A 127 -7.62 14.09 0.95
N LYS A 128 -6.46 14.74 1.17
CA LYS A 128 -6.26 15.63 2.33
C LYS A 128 -7.19 16.83 2.29
N GLU A 129 -7.31 17.46 1.13
CA GLU A 129 -8.19 18.62 0.95
C GLU A 129 -9.65 18.24 1.19
N HIS A 130 -10.06 17.08 0.70
CA HIS A 130 -11.40 16.57 0.88
C HIS A 130 -11.69 16.27 2.35
N ALA A 131 -10.75 15.67 3.06
CA ALA A 131 -10.87 15.39 4.48
C ALA A 131 -10.95 16.69 5.30
N ALA A 132 -10.12 17.69 4.97
CA ALA A 132 -10.14 18.99 5.62
C ALA A 132 -11.45 19.71 5.38
N ALA A 133 -11.98 19.66 4.16
CA ALA A 133 -13.26 20.28 3.83
C ALA A 133 -14.41 19.66 4.63
N ARG A 134 -14.42 18.34 4.78
CA ARG A 134 -15.43 17.66 5.58
C ARG A 134 -15.32 18.00 7.07
N ALA A 135 -14.12 18.09 7.58
CA ALA A 135 -13.89 18.45 8.99
C ALA A 135 -14.28 19.91 9.26
N GLY A 136 -13.96 20.81 8.31
CA GLY A 136 -14.27 22.23 8.45
C GLY A 136 -15.72 22.58 8.16
N GLY A 137 -16.44 21.72 7.44
CA GLY A 137 -17.84 21.95 7.08
C GLY A 137 -18.83 21.47 8.13
N GLY A 138 -18.34 20.99 9.23
CA GLY A 138 -19.12 20.37 10.32
C GLY A 138 -20.12 21.24 10.99
#